data_48c834a16f5e52f65234a5d1098c0809
#
_entry.id   48c834a16f5e52f65234a5d1098c0809
#
_cell.length_a   1.000
_cell.length_b   1.000
_cell.length_c   1.000
_cell.angle_alpha   90.00
_cell.angle_beta   90.00
_cell.angle_gamma   90.00
#
_symmetry.space_group_name_H-M   'P 1'
#
loop_
_entity.id
_entity.type
_entity.pdbx_description
1 polymer ?
#
loop_
_entity_poly.entity_id
_entity_poly.type
_entity_poly.pdbx_seq_one_letter_code
_entity_poly.pdbx_strand_id
1 'polypeptide(L)'
;KTITLTLEDHSTVTCAVVTTFPVDDKNYIVLLPLDEKGENHDGEIYMYGFSTTENGQPVLTNIEDDDEYKKAADALGKILDQTMM
;
A
#
# COMPACT_ATOMS: atom_id res chain seq x y z
N LYS A 1 -5.12 -2.50 11.70
CA LYS A 1 -4.84 -3.72 10.97
C LYS A 1 -3.45 -3.65 10.35
N THR A 2 -2.68 -4.71 10.49
CA THR A 2 -1.32 -4.75 9.97
C THR A 2 -1.12 -5.96 9.06
N ILE A 3 -0.14 -5.86 8.18
CA ILE A 3 0.33 -7.01 7.40
C ILE A 3 1.85 -7.05 7.47
N THR A 4 2.41 -8.23 7.23
CA THR A 4 3.86 -8.40 7.19
C THR A 4 4.28 -8.71 5.76
N LEU A 5 5.23 -7.91 5.26
CA LEU A 5 5.79 -8.11 3.93
C LEU A 5 7.13 -8.79 4.01
N THR A 6 7.41 -9.70 3.09
CA THR A 6 8.73 -10.30 2.93
C THR A 6 9.42 -9.61 1.77
N LEU A 7 10.57 -9.03 2.05
CA LEU A 7 11.36 -8.32 1.05
C LEU A 7 12.25 -9.28 0.25
N GLU A 8 12.88 -8.77 -0.79
CA GLU A 8 13.71 -9.61 -1.66
C GLU A 8 14.91 -10.23 -0.95
N ASP A 9 15.41 -9.58 0.09
CA ASP A 9 16.53 -10.08 0.88
C ASP A 9 16.08 -11.01 2.01
N HIS A 10 14.84 -11.47 1.98
CA HIS A 10 14.22 -12.36 2.95
C HIS A 10 13.97 -11.72 4.33
N SER A 11 14.20 -10.40 4.46
CA SER A 11 13.81 -9.70 5.68
C SER A 11 12.30 -9.44 5.64
N THR A 12 11.73 -9.15 6.80
CA THR A 12 10.31 -8.85 6.90
C THR A 12 10.09 -7.46 7.45
N VAL A 13 8.99 -6.83 7.00
CA VAL A 13 8.58 -5.51 7.48
C VAL A 13 7.10 -5.59 7.84
N THR A 14 6.76 -5.16 9.04
CA THR A 14 5.36 -5.05 9.46
C THR A 14 4.85 -3.67 9.08
N CYS A 15 3.71 -3.64 8.42
CA CYS A 15 3.13 -2.38 7.92
C CYS A 15 1.70 -2.25 8.41
N ALA A 16 1.30 -1.02 8.75
CA ALA A 16 -0.10 -0.72 9.00
C ALA A 16 -0.80 -0.46 7.67
N VAL A 17 -2.00 -1.00 7.52
CA VAL A 17 -2.80 -0.75 6.32
C VAL A 17 -3.47 0.61 6.47
N VAL A 18 -3.15 1.55 5.59
CA VAL A 18 -3.75 2.88 5.62
C VAL A 18 -5.09 2.87 4.91
N THR A 19 -5.09 2.42 3.66
CA THR A 19 -6.31 2.38 2.87
C THR A 19 -6.11 1.49 1.65
N THR A 20 -7.23 1.07 1.06
CA THR A 20 -7.23 0.47 -0.27
C THR A 20 -8.17 1.28 -1.14
N PHE A 21 -7.87 1.35 -2.43
CA PHE A 21 -8.69 2.15 -3.33
C PHE A 21 -8.59 1.60 -4.75
N PRO A 22 -9.67 1.74 -5.54
CA PRO A 22 -9.64 1.32 -6.94
C PRO A 22 -9.23 2.46 -7.86
N VAL A 23 -8.51 2.11 -8.93
CA VAL A 23 -8.25 3.02 -10.05
C VAL A 23 -8.48 2.20 -11.32
N ASP A 24 -9.47 2.60 -12.11
CA ASP A 24 -9.88 1.86 -13.30
C ASP A 24 -10.25 0.42 -12.90
N ASP A 25 -9.63 -0.58 -13.49
CA ASP A 25 -9.94 -1.99 -13.21
C ASP A 25 -9.04 -2.60 -12.13
N LYS A 26 -8.18 -1.79 -11.53
CA LYS A 26 -7.19 -2.29 -10.57
C LYS A 26 -7.43 -1.71 -9.20
N ASN A 27 -6.96 -2.45 -8.20
CA ASN A 27 -7.00 -1.99 -6.81
C ASN A 27 -5.59 -1.74 -6.33
N TYR A 28 -5.44 -0.81 -5.40
CA TYR A 28 -4.17 -0.45 -4.81
C TYR A 28 -4.30 -0.40 -3.29
N ILE A 29 -3.18 -0.61 -2.62
CA ILE A 29 -3.14 -0.59 -1.16
C ILE A 29 -2.00 0.33 -0.73
N VAL A 30 -2.25 1.12 0.30
CA VAL A 30 -1.25 2.00 0.89
C VAL A 30 -0.89 1.47 2.27
N LEU A 31 0.39 1.32 2.51
CA LEU A 31 0.93 0.74 3.72
C LEU A 31 1.89 1.70 4.37
N LEU A 32 1.91 1.68 5.70
CA LEU A 32 2.80 2.50 6.50
C LEU A 32 3.78 1.56 7.20
N PRO A 33 5.08 1.55 6.82
CA PRO A 33 6.02 0.65 7.46
C PRO A 33 6.25 1.06 8.92
N LEU A 34 6.32 0.07 9.79
CA LEU A 34 6.46 0.28 11.22
C LEU A 34 7.78 -0.31 11.70
N ASP A 35 8.38 0.31 12.73
CA ASP A 35 9.57 -0.22 13.37
C ASP A 35 9.19 -1.24 14.46
N GLU A 36 10.18 -1.69 15.24
CA GLU A 36 9.97 -2.68 16.30
C GLU A 36 8.99 -2.20 17.37
N LYS A 37 8.86 -0.90 17.51
CA LYS A 37 7.96 -0.31 18.50
C LYS A 37 6.57 -0.05 17.93
N GLY A 38 6.36 -0.36 16.66
CA GLY A 38 5.09 -0.11 16.01
C GLY A 38 4.91 1.33 15.57
N GLU A 39 5.99 2.06 15.34
CA GLU A 39 5.96 3.47 14.98
C GLU A 39 6.57 3.69 13.59
N ASN A 40 6.10 4.71 12.91
CA ASN A 40 6.68 5.14 11.64
C ASN A 40 7.42 6.44 11.86
N HIS A 41 8.75 6.38 11.78
CA HIS A 41 9.60 7.53 12.07
C HIS A 41 9.96 8.35 10.85
N ASP A 42 9.96 7.73 9.68
CA ASP A 42 10.47 8.36 8.46
C ASP A 42 9.37 9.04 7.65
N GLY A 43 8.12 8.83 8.00
CA GLY A 43 7.00 9.35 7.23
C GLY A 43 6.86 8.69 5.87
N GLU A 44 7.52 7.56 5.65
CA GLU A 44 7.44 6.84 4.40
C GLU A 44 6.12 6.10 4.28
N ILE A 45 5.62 6.00 3.06
CA ILE A 45 4.49 5.14 2.75
C ILE A 45 4.86 4.24 1.58
N TYR A 46 4.29 3.03 1.57
CA TYR A 46 4.43 2.10 0.47
C TYR A 46 3.09 1.99 -0.25
N MET A 47 3.13 1.95 -1.56
CA MET A 47 1.93 1.75 -2.36
C MET A 47 2.18 0.59 -3.32
N TYR A 48 1.24 -0.37 -3.32
CA TYR A 48 1.34 -1.56 -4.15
C TYR A 48 0.04 -1.79 -4.88
N GLY A 49 0.12 -2.54 -5.99
CA GLY A 49 -1.06 -3.11 -6.58
C GLY A 49 -1.61 -4.18 -5.65
N PHE A 50 -2.92 -4.30 -5.57
CA PHE A 50 -3.58 -5.19 -4.61
C PHE A 50 -4.60 -6.06 -5.33
N SER A 51 -4.53 -7.36 -5.06
CA SER A 51 -5.52 -8.31 -5.55
C SER A 51 -5.71 -9.41 -4.50
N THR A 52 -6.65 -10.30 -4.75
CA THR A 52 -6.88 -11.43 -3.87
C THR A 52 -6.86 -12.71 -4.70
N THR A 53 -6.40 -13.80 -4.06
CA THR A 53 -6.46 -15.12 -4.67
C THR A 53 -7.89 -15.66 -4.57
N GLU A 54 -8.11 -16.83 -5.21
CA GLU A 54 -9.41 -17.51 -5.11
C GLU A 54 -9.76 -17.84 -3.66
N ASN A 55 -8.75 -18.02 -2.81
CA ASN A 55 -8.96 -18.30 -1.39
C ASN A 55 -9.12 -17.04 -0.55
N GLY A 56 -9.12 -15.86 -1.18
CA GLY A 56 -9.28 -14.61 -0.47
C GLY A 56 -8.02 -14.07 0.18
N GLN A 57 -6.86 -14.62 -0.16
CA GLN A 57 -5.60 -14.14 0.38
C GLN A 57 -5.12 -12.90 -0.38
N PRO A 58 -4.57 -11.90 0.33
CA PRO A 58 -4.10 -10.70 -0.33
C PRO A 58 -2.81 -10.97 -1.11
N VAL A 59 -2.73 -10.36 -2.30
CA VAL A 59 -1.53 -10.41 -3.14
C VAL A 59 -1.12 -8.98 -3.43
N LEU A 60 0.13 -8.64 -3.13
CA LEU A 60 0.69 -7.32 -3.38
C LEU A 60 1.68 -7.41 -4.53
N THR A 61 1.58 -6.47 -5.47
CA THR A 61 2.47 -6.44 -6.62
C THR A 61 3.10 -5.06 -6.72
N ASN A 62 4.33 -5.02 -7.21
CA ASN A 62 5.02 -3.75 -7.44
C ASN A 62 4.37 -3.01 -8.59
N ILE A 63 4.30 -1.70 -8.46
CA ILE A 63 3.85 -0.84 -9.55
C ILE A 63 5.10 -0.42 -10.33
N GLU A 64 5.30 -1.04 -11.50
CA GLU A 64 6.51 -0.82 -12.28
C GLU A 64 6.37 0.31 -13.30
N ASP A 65 5.14 0.63 -13.70
CA ASP A 65 4.87 1.67 -14.69
C ASP A 65 4.74 3.02 -13.99
N ASP A 66 5.55 3.99 -14.41
CA ASP A 66 5.51 5.33 -13.82
C ASP A 66 4.16 6.02 -14.02
N ASP A 67 3.53 5.83 -15.16
CA ASP A 67 2.21 6.42 -15.41
C ASP A 67 1.15 5.83 -14.51
N GLU A 68 1.21 4.51 -14.30
CA GLU A 68 0.31 3.84 -13.37
C GLU A 68 0.50 4.34 -11.95
N TYR A 69 1.75 4.51 -11.54
CA TYR A 69 2.06 5.01 -10.21
C TYR A 69 1.50 6.42 -10.02
N LYS A 70 1.67 7.28 -11.01
CA LYS A 70 1.17 8.65 -10.94
C LYS A 70 -0.35 8.70 -10.84
N LYS A 71 -1.03 7.84 -11.60
CA LYS A 71 -2.50 7.77 -11.50
C LYS A 71 -2.96 7.32 -10.13
N ALA A 72 -2.30 6.31 -9.59
CA ALA A 72 -2.63 5.81 -8.26
C ALA A 72 -2.34 6.85 -7.19
N ALA A 73 -1.20 7.53 -7.28
CA ALA A 73 -0.85 8.58 -6.33
C ALA A 73 -1.83 9.75 -6.38
N ASP A 74 -2.27 10.12 -7.58
CA ASP A 74 -3.25 11.18 -7.75
C ASP A 74 -4.59 10.79 -7.11
N ALA A 75 -5.03 9.57 -7.33
CA ALA A 75 -6.26 9.06 -6.73
C ALA A 75 -6.16 9.04 -5.20
N LEU A 76 -5.01 8.62 -4.66
CA LEU A 76 -4.78 8.62 -3.22
C LEU A 76 -4.85 10.04 -2.67
N GLY A 77 -4.26 11.01 -3.36
CA GLY A 77 -4.31 12.40 -2.94
C GLY A 77 -5.74 12.91 -2.83
N LYS A 78 -6.59 12.54 -3.78
CA LYS A 78 -7.99 12.93 -3.74
C LYS A 78 -8.74 12.31 -2.57
N ILE A 79 -8.42 11.06 -2.25
CA ILE A 79 -9.04 10.36 -1.12
C ILE A 79 -8.64 11.02 0.19
N LEU A 80 -7.35 11.32 0.36
CA LEU A 80 -6.86 11.97 1.57
C LEU A 80 -7.44 13.37 1.72
N ASP A 81 -7.56 14.09 0.61
CA ASP A 81 -8.13 15.42 0.62
C ASP A 81 -9.59 15.41 1.10
N GLN A 82 -10.37 14.44 0.64
CA GLN A 82 -11.75 14.26 1.09
C GLN A 82 -11.84 13.91 2.57
N THR A 83 -10.88 13.14 3.07
CA THR A 83 -10.88 12.68 4.44
C THR A 83 -10.50 13.80 5.42
N MET A 84 -9.72 14.75 4.95
CA MET A 84 -9.20 15.83 5.78
C MET A 84 -10.12 17.04 5.89
N MET A 85 -11.26 17.00 5.26
CA MET A 85 -12.23 18.10 5.32
C MET A 85 -13.19 17.97 6.49
#